data_1cebb2d6b43c82f8de532bbfcbb0da9a
#
_entry.id   1cebb2d6b43c82f8de532bbfcbb0da9a
#
_cell.length_a   1.000
_cell.length_b   1.000
_cell.length_c   1.000
_cell.angle_alpha   90.00
_cell.angle_beta   90.00
_cell.angle_gamma   90.00
#
_symmetry.space_group_name_H-M   'P 1'
#
loop_
_entity.id
_entity.type
_entity.pdbx_description
1 polymer ?
#
loop_
_entity_poly.entity_id
_entity_poly.type
_entity_poly.pdbx_seq_one_letter_code
_entity_poly.pdbx_strand_id
1 'polypeptide(L)'
;MALLINNKVLSALNQPLQLFLNRHSLPDSYLTTADNHFSRLIDEFVTVYTQNNATQIIGINGCQGSGKSTLADYLCTVVSARYNLQTVALSLDDFYLTKAQRLSLSEEIHPLLSVRGVPGTHDINLAIQTINSLVKGNETYLPHFNKSIDDRISISDSTVMKGHIGLIVIEGWCFGAEPVSQSDLLEASNDLEQQYDTDGIWRQYVNNALGGDYQALFSMVDRLVMLAAPSFDSVFDWRLDQEQKLAESIRMMEKGVLGAKTMNEKEISHFIGHFQRITEHCLLEMPARADHLYKLNSNRSIRTYNALSGRG
;
A
#
# COMPACT_ATOMS: atom_id res chain seq x y z
N MET A 1 11.26 -31.06 11.33
CA MET A 1 12.30 -31.57 10.40
C MET A 1 13.08 -30.36 9.94
N ALA A 2 14.21 -30.03 10.59
CA ALA A 2 15.04 -28.89 10.24
C ALA A 2 15.74 -29.21 8.92
N LEU A 3 15.31 -28.53 7.85
CA LEU A 3 15.99 -28.57 6.55
C LEU A 3 17.40 -27.96 6.74
N LEU A 4 18.41 -28.79 6.59
CA LEU A 4 19.78 -28.35 6.29
C LEU A 4 19.73 -27.50 5.02
N ILE A 5 19.63 -26.19 5.18
CA ILE A 5 19.69 -25.25 4.08
C ILE A 5 21.09 -25.34 3.49
N ASN A 6 21.20 -25.91 2.30
CA ASN A 6 22.45 -26.11 1.59
C ASN A 6 23.09 -24.74 1.30
N ASN A 7 24.41 -24.59 1.49
CA ASN A 7 25.15 -23.33 1.27
C ASN A 7 24.90 -22.67 -0.11
N LYS A 8 24.49 -23.43 -1.12
CA LYS A 8 24.06 -22.94 -2.43
C LYS A 8 22.72 -22.19 -2.38
N VAL A 9 21.79 -22.63 -1.51
CA VAL A 9 20.50 -21.95 -1.32
C VAL A 9 20.70 -20.65 -0.52
N LEU A 10 21.59 -20.67 0.47
CA LEU A 10 21.98 -19.47 1.22
C LEU A 10 22.64 -18.40 0.33
N SER A 11 23.49 -18.79 -0.61
CA SER A 11 24.13 -17.84 -1.53
C SER A 11 23.14 -17.27 -2.57
N ALA A 12 22.17 -18.06 -3.03
CA ALA A 12 21.13 -17.63 -3.97
C ALA A 12 20.11 -16.67 -3.30
N LEU A 13 19.88 -16.80 -1.99
CA LEU A 13 19.01 -15.91 -1.19
C LEU A 13 19.68 -14.58 -0.84
N ASN A 14 21.01 -14.58 -0.67
CA ASN A 14 21.70 -13.38 -0.17
C ASN A 14 21.63 -12.19 -1.13
N GLN A 15 21.78 -12.42 -2.45
CA GLN A 15 21.77 -11.32 -3.41
C GLN A 15 20.41 -10.62 -3.55
N PRO A 16 19.27 -11.31 -3.74
CA PRO A 16 17.96 -10.65 -3.76
C PRO A 16 17.60 -9.90 -2.47
N LEU A 17 17.93 -10.48 -1.31
CA LEU A 17 17.69 -9.86 -0.02
C LEU A 17 18.59 -8.64 0.21
N GLN A 18 19.84 -8.66 -0.24
CA GLN A 18 20.70 -7.49 -0.17
C GLN A 18 20.23 -6.35 -1.08
N LEU A 19 19.75 -6.69 -2.28
CA LEU A 19 19.13 -5.71 -3.18
C LEU A 19 17.86 -5.10 -2.56
N PHE A 20 17.04 -5.91 -1.88
CA PHE A 20 15.89 -5.43 -1.13
C PHE A 20 16.29 -4.45 -0.02
N LEU A 21 17.28 -4.79 0.82
CA LEU A 21 17.77 -3.89 1.87
C LEU A 21 18.26 -2.57 1.30
N ASN A 22 19.00 -2.62 0.19
CA ASN A 22 19.51 -1.41 -0.47
C ASN A 22 18.38 -0.53 -1.03
N ARG A 23 17.37 -1.12 -1.68
CA ARG A 23 16.21 -0.37 -2.23
C ARG A 23 15.47 0.40 -1.13
N HIS A 24 15.34 -0.20 0.04
CA HIS A 24 14.62 0.40 1.17
C HIS A 24 15.51 1.11 2.19
N SER A 25 16.83 1.17 1.95
CA SER A 25 17.82 1.76 2.88
C SER A 25 17.71 1.17 4.29
N LEU A 26 17.60 -0.16 4.38
CA LEU A 26 17.41 -0.90 5.62
C LEU A 26 18.72 -1.54 6.09
N PRO A 27 18.92 -1.67 7.41
CA PRO A 27 20.07 -2.39 7.97
C PRO A 27 19.90 -3.90 7.83
N ASP A 28 20.99 -4.67 7.85
CA ASP A 28 20.98 -6.14 7.76
C ASP A 28 20.12 -6.79 8.86
N SER A 29 20.05 -6.19 10.04
CA SER A 29 19.22 -6.65 11.16
C SER A 29 17.72 -6.68 10.83
N TYR A 30 17.29 -5.92 9.82
CA TYR A 30 15.89 -5.93 9.38
C TYR A 30 15.44 -7.33 8.90
N LEU A 31 16.30 -8.07 8.22
CA LEU A 31 15.96 -9.41 7.71
C LEU A 31 15.59 -10.38 8.85
N THR A 32 16.34 -10.36 9.96
CA THR A 32 16.03 -11.17 11.14
C THR A 32 14.69 -10.76 11.75
N THR A 33 14.44 -9.46 11.85
CA THR A 33 13.17 -8.93 12.37
C THR A 33 12.00 -9.32 11.45
N ALA A 34 12.17 -9.14 10.15
CA ALA A 34 11.14 -9.46 9.16
C ALA A 34 10.83 -10.97 9.13
N ASP A 35 11.86 -11.82 9.16
CA ASP A 35 11.66 -13.28 9.19
C ASP A 35 10.91 -13.72 10.46
N ASN A 36 11.26 -13.18 11.62
CA ASN A 36 10.59 -13.46 12.88
C ASN A 36 9.09 -13.10 12.88
N HIS A 37 8.71 -12.02 12.17
CA HIS A 37 7.34 -11.55 12.18
C HIS A 37 6.51 -12.07 10.99
N PHE A 38 7.12 -12.25 9.81
CA PHE A 38 6.39 -12.51 8.58
C PHE A 38 6.54 -13.94 8.06
N SER A 39 7.41 -14.79 8.66
CA SER A 39 7.57 -16.19 8.25
C SER A 39 6.25 -16.95 8.26
N ARG A 40 5.41 -16.76 9.29
CA ARG A 40 4.12 -17.42 9.38
C ARG A 40 3.17 -17.06 8.22
N LEU A 41 3.15 -15.79 7.82
CA LEU A 41 2.36 -15.36 6.66
C LEU A 41 2.87 -16.00 5.37
N ILE A 42 4.21 -16.10 5.21
CA ILE A 42 4.83 -16.75 4.06
C ILE A 42 4.53 -18.24 4.05
N ASP A 43 4.65 -18.92 5.19
CA ASP A 43 4.40 -20.37 5.32
C ASP A 43 2.93 -20.70 5.02
N GLU A 44 1.98 -19.88 5.48
CA GLU A 44 0.56 -20.03 5.18
C GLU A 44 0.31 -19.89 3.67
N PHE A 45 0.83 -18.84 3.05
CA PHE A 45 0.75 -18.66 1.61
C PHE A 45 1.32 -19.86 0.84
N VAL A 46 2.54 -20.30 1.16
CA VAL A 46 3.20 -21.42 0.47
C VAL A 46 2.43 -22.71 0.66
N THR A 47 1.85 -22.92 1.83
CA THR A 47 1.02 -24.11 2.11
C THR A 47 -0.20 -24.15 1.19
N VAL A 48 -0.95 -23.04 1.10
CA VAL A 48 -2.13 -22.94 0.23
C VAL A 48 -1.75 -23.08 -1.24
N TYR A 49 -0.70 -22.38 -1.66
CA TYR A 49 -0.20 -22.46 -3.04
C TYR A 49 0.21 -23.87 -3.43
N THR A 50 0.92 -24.61 -2.57
CA THR A 50 1.38 -25.98 -2.88
C THR A 50 0.24 -26.98 -2.97
N GLN A 51 -0.90 -26.70 -2.36
CA GLN A 51 -2.09 -27.58 -2.41
C GLN A 51 -2.86 -27.44 -3.72
N ASN A 52 -2.98 -26.26 -4.28
CA ASN A 52 -3.86 -25.99 -5.41
C ASN A 52 -3.16 -25.38 -6.64
N ASN A 53 -1.91 -24.95 -6.51
CA ASN A 53 -1.14 -24.26 -7.56
C ASN A 53 -1.86 -23.03 -8.14
N ALA A 54 -2.75 -22.40 -7.36
CA ALA A 54 -3.48 -21.23 -7.77
C ALA A 54 -2.75 -19.95 -7.31
N THR A 55 -2.81 -18.90 -8.15
CA THR A 55 -2.33 -17.58 -7.79
C THR A 55 -2.99 -17.15 -6.48
N GLN A 56 -2.19 -16.70 -5.51
CA GLN A 56 -2.68 -16.13 -4.26
C GLN A 56 -2.56 -14.61 -4.32
N ILE A 57 -3.56 -13.91 -3.78
CA ILE A 57 -3.61 -12.45 -3.75
C ILE A 57 -3.64 -11.99 -2.30
N ILE A 58 -2.61 -11.24 -1.88
CA ILE A 58 -2.54 -10.64 -0.54
C ILE A 58 -2.76 -9.14 -0.65
N GLY A 59 -3.75 -8.64 0.09
CA GLY A 59 -3.99 -7.21 0.27
C GLY A 59 -3.28 -6.69 1.52
N ILE A 60 -2.57 -5.57 1.45
CA ILE A 60 -1.93 -4.94 2.60
C ILE A 60 -2.50 -3.54 2.82
N ASN A 61 -3.14 -3.36 3.99
CA ASN A 61 -3.53 -2.05 4.50
C ASN A 61 -2.46 -1.49 5.43
N GLY A 62 -2.29 -0.19 5.39
CA GLY A 62 -1.44 0.55 6.32
C GLY A 62 -1.31 2.01 5.91
N CYS A 63 -1.37 2.91 6.88
CA CYS A 63 -1.25 4.35 6.64
C CYS A 63 0.11 4.73 6.04
N GLN A 64 0.26 5.99 5.64
CA GLN A 64 1.51 6.55 5.15
C GLN A 64 2.62 6.35 6.20
N GLY A 65 3.77 5.85 5.75
CA GLY A 65 4.92 5.59 6.63
C GLY A 65 4.86 4.31 7.46
N SER A 66 3.80 3.48 7.36
CA SER A 66 3.66 2.22 8.12
C SER A 66 4.61 1.09 7.65
N GLY A 67 5.22 1.20 6.47
CA GLY A 67 6.07 0.15 5.90
C GLY A 67 5.35 -0.86 5.00
N LYS A 68 4.11 -0.60 4.57
CA LYS A 68 3.33 -1.51 3.71
C LYS A 68 4.04 -1.88 2.40
N SER A 69 4.64 -0.90 1.70
CA SER A 69 5.38 -1.16 0.45
C SER A 69 6.67 -1.95 0.69
N THR A 70 7.32 -1.73 1.84
CA THR A 70 8.48 -2.52 2.28
C THR A 70 8.07 -3.96 2.55
N LEU A 71 6.92 -4.19 3.22
CA LEU A 71 6.40 -5.53 3.46
C LEU A 71 6.02 -6.22 2.13
N ALA A 72 5.34 -5.52 1.21
CA ALA A 72 4.98 -6.08 -0.09
C ALA A 72 6.21 -6.55 -0.88
N ASP A 73 7.25 -5.71 -0.97
CA ASP A 73 8.51 -6.07 -1.64
C ASP A 73 9.26 -7.20 -0.89
N TYR A 74 9.25 -7.21 0.45
CA TYR A 74 9.84 -8.29 1.25
C TYR A 74 9.18 -9.64 0.94
N LEU A 75 7.84 -9.70 0.98
CA LEU A 75 7.09 -10.94 0.70
C LEU A 75 7.40 -11.44 -0.72
N CYS A 76 7.35 -10.57 -1.72
CA CYS A 76 7.66 -10.93 -3.10
C CYS A 76 9.12 -11.41 -3.25
N THR A 77 10.07 -10.71 -2.64
CA THR A 77 11.50 -11.06 -2.71
C THR A 77 11.77 -12.42 -2.08
N VAL A 78 11.23 -12.67 -0.87
CA VAL A 78 11.45 -13.93 -0.15
C VAL A 78 10.78 -15.10 -0.85
N VAL A 79 9.52 -14.94 -1.27
CA VAL A 79 8.77 -16.01 -1.96
C VAL A 79 9.45 -16.35 -3.28
N SER A 80 9.84 -15.36 -4.06
CA SER A 80 10.55 -15.60 -5.32
C SER A 80 11.89 -16.30 -5.09
N ALA A 81 12.69 -15.83 -4.14
CA ALA A 81 14.03 -16.37 -3.90
C ALA A 81 14.04 -17.76 -3.23
N ARG A 82 13.11 -18.02 -2.28
CA ARG A 82 13.07 -19.30 -1.54
C ARG A 82 12.35 -20.41 -2.29
N TYR A 83 11.29 -20.07 -3.02
CA TYR A 83 10.37 -21.06 -3.61
C TYR A 83 10.38 -21.05 -5.14
N ASN A 84 11.18 -20.17 -5.75
CA ASN A 84 11.29 -20.01 -7.23
C ASN A 84 9.92 -19.74 -7.88
N LEU A 85 9.07 -18.95 -7.20
CA LEU A 85 7.77 -18.55 -7.70
C LEU A 85 7.85 -17.13 -8.30
N GLN A 86 7.15 -16.93 -9.41
CA GLN A 86 6.98 -15.60 -9.95
C GLN A 86 6.01 -14.81 -9.07
N THR A 87 6.42 -13.61 -8.67
CA THR A 87 5.67 -12.75 -7.75
C THR A 87 5.57 -11.34 -8.30
N VAL A 88 4.54 -10.60 -7.91
CA VAL A 88 4.37 -9.20 -8.27
C VAL A 88 3.83 -8.40 -7.08
N ALA A 89 4.45 -7.26 -6.80
CA ALA A 89 3.94 -6.26 -5.88
C ALA A 89 3.29 -5.12 -6.67
N LEU A 90 2.05 -4.77 -6.33
CA LEU A 90 1.28 -3.69 -6.89
C LEU A 90 0.99 -2.66 -5.79
N SER A 91 1.06 -1.38 -6.11
CA SER A 91 0.58 -0.32 -5.23
C SER A 91 -0.72 0.26 -5.77
N LEU A 92 -1.70 0.50 -4.91
CA LEU A 92 -2.92 1.22 -5.30
C LEU A 92 -2.56 2.61 -5.87
N ASP A 93 -1.46 3.21 -5.39
CA ASP A 93 -0.94 4.49 -5.88
C ASP A 93 -0.54 4.45 -7.37
N ASP A 94 -0.22 3.28 -7.94
CA ASP A 94 0.11 3.15 -9.36
C ASP A 94 -1.12 3.22 -10.28
N PHE A 95 -2.31 3.15 -9.70
CA PHE A 95 -3.59 3.20 -10.41
C PHE A 95 -4.29 4.56 -10.29
N TYR A 96 -3.64 5.63 -9.84
CA TYR A 96 -4.27 6.95 -9.84
C TYR A 96 -4.81 7.31 -11.22
N LEU A 97 -5.94 8.00 -11.24
CA LEU A 97 -6.44 8.68 -12.43
C LEU A 97 -5.39 9.66 -12.96
N THR A 98 -5.39 9.87 -14.28
CA THR A 98 -4.53 10.88 -14.89
C THR A 98 -4.80 12.27 -14.30
N LYS A 99 -3.83 13.16 -14.43
CA LYS A 99 -3.99 14.55 -13.96
C LYS A 99 -5.22 15.22 -14.61
N ALA A 100 -5.44 14.99 -15.90
CA ALA A 100 -6.59 15.54 -16.61
C ALA A 100 -7.92 15.01 -16.04
N GLN A 101 -8.03 13.71 -15.77
CA GLN A 101 -9.23 13.12 -15.17
C GLN A 101 -9.51 13.68 -13.76
N ARG A 102 -8.48 13.86 -12.93
CA ARG A 102 -8.63 14.46 -11.59
C ARG A 102 -9.04 15.93 -11.64
N LEU A 103 -8.55 16.68 -12.63
CA LEU A 103 -8.99 18.06 -12.85
C LEU A 103 -10.47 18.10 -13.25
N SER A 104 -10.93 17.21 -14.13
CA SER A 104 -12.36 17.10 -14.48
C SER A 104 -13.21 16.81 -13.24
N LEU A 105 -12.81 15.82 -12.41
CA LEU A 105 -13.48 15.55 -11.13
C LEU A 105 -13.52 16.77 -10.20
N SER A 106 -12.45 17.57 -10.20
CA SER A 106 -12.37 18.75 -9.34
C SER A 106 -13.33 19.86 -9.78
N GLU A 107 -13.57 19.98 -11.07
CA GLU A 107 -14.51 20.95 -11.66
C GLU A 107 -15.97 20.49 -11.54
N GLU A 108 -16.21 19.19 -11.73
CA GLU A 108 -17.56 18.63 -11.78
C GLU A 108 -18.14 18.33 -10.39
N ILE A 109 -17.29 17.97 -9.41
CA ILE A 109 -17.74 17.47 -8.11
C ILE A 109 -17.23 18.35 -6.97
N HIS A 110 -15.89 18.38 -6.76
CA HIS A 110 -15.33 19.14 -5.65
C HIS A 110 -13.84 19.43 -5.82
N PRO A 111 -13.35 20.66 -5.55
CA PRO A 111 -11.96 21.07 -5.76
C PRO A 111 -10.90 20.19 -5.08
N LEU A 112 -11.20 19.58 -3.93
CA LEU A 112 -10.29 18.65 -3.23
C LEU A 112 -9.97 17.38 -4.04
N LEU A 113 -10.75 17.04 -5.07
CA LEU A 113 -10.50 15.88 -5.94
C LEU A 113 -9.40 16.11 -6.98
N SER A 114 -8.89 17.33 -7.09
CA SER A 114 -7.67 17.61 -7.88
C SER A 114 -6.44 16.92 -7.28
N VAL A 115 -6.43 16.72 -5.96
CA VAL A 115 -5.37 16.01 -5.22
C VAL A 115 -5.59 14.50 -5.34
N ARG A 116 -4.52 13.77 -5.72
CA ARG A 116 -4.55 12.32 -5.74
C ARG A 116 -4.50 11.73 -4.33
N GLY A 117 -5.06 10.54 -4.15
CA GLY A 117 -4.86 9.75 -2.94
C GLY A 117 -6.12 9.14 -2.33
N VAL A 118 -7.23 9.88 -2.33
CA VAL A 118 -8.49 9.43 -1.73
C VAL A 118 -9.28 8.51 -2.66
N PRO A 119 -10.17 7.65 -2.14
CA PRO A 119 -11.12 6.90 -2.96
C PRO A 119 -11.88 7.81 -3.94
N GLY A 120 -12.05 7.30 -5.18
CA GLY A 120 -12.58 8.07 -6.31
C GLY A 120 -11.51 8.74 -7.17
N THR A 121 -10.22 8.73 -6.75
CA THR A 121 -9.10 9.26 -7.54
C THR A 121 -8.21 8.16 -8.14
N HIS A 122 -8.64 6.89 -8.08
CA HIS A 122 -7.97 5.73 -8.69
C HIS A 122 -8.83 5.12 -9.80
N ASP A 123 -8.18 4.54 -10.78
CA ASP A 123 -8.80 3.75 -11.84
C ASP A 123 -8.94 2.29 -11.37
N ILE A 124 -10.00 2.03 -10.62
CA ILE A 124 -10.25 0.72 -10.03
C ILE A 124 -10.50 -0.35 -11.10
N ASN A 125 -11.12 0.03 -12.22
CA ASN A 125 -11.32 -0.88 -13.33
C ASN A 125 -9.99 -1.35 -13.92
N LEU A 126 -9.02 -0.45 -14.08
CA LEU A 126 -7.67 -0.80 -14.52
C LEU A 126 -6.99 -1.73 -13.51
N ALA A 127 -7.13 -1.49 -12.20
CA ALA A 127 -6.57 -2.36 -11.16
C ALA A 127 -7.16 -3.78 -11.25
N ILE A 128 -8.48 -3.91 -11.33
CA ILE A 128 -9.18 -5.19 -11.47
C ILE A 128 -8.76 -5.92 -12.76
N GLN A 129 -8.69 -5.21 -13.89
CA GLN A 129 -8.25 -5.79 -15.17
C GLN A 129 -6.79 -6.27 -15.11
N THR A 130 -5.90 -5.49 -14.49
CA THR A 130 -4.49 -5.84 -14.30
C THR A 130 -4.36 -7.13 -13.48
N ILE A 131 -5.03 -7.22 -12.33
CA ILE A 131 -5.01 -8.41 -11.47
C ILE A 131 -5.57 -9.62 -12.22
N ASN A 132 -6.71 -9.49 -12.88
CA ASN A 132 -7.32 -10.57 -13.66
C ASN A 132 -6.41 -11.07 -14.80
N SER A 133 -5.69 -10.16 -15.45
CA SER A 133 -4.73 -10.50 -16.49
C SER A 133 -3.54 -11.29 -15.92
N LEU A 134 -3.00 -10.88 -14.79
CA LEU A 134 -1.93 -11.55 -14.07
C LEU A 134 -2.34 -12.94 -13.59
N VAL A 135 -3.52 -13.09 -13.00
CA VAL A 135 -4.07 -14.39 -12.56
C VAL A 135 -4.20 -15.37 -13.72
N LYS A 136 -4.59 -14.88 -14.89
CA LYS A 136 -4.68 -15.70 -16.13
C LYS A 136 -3.32 -16.01 -16.76
N GLY A 137 -2.24 -15.45 -16.26
CA GLY A 137 -0.89 -15.58 -16.83
C GLY A 137 -0.69 -14.90 -18.18
N ASN A 138 -1.57 -13.95 -18.53
CA ASN A 138 -1.46 -13.18 -19.75
C ASN A 138 -0.27 -12.23 -19.70
N GLU A 139 0.21 -11.81 -20.88
CA GLU A 139 1.15 -10.69 -20.96
C GLU A 139 0.47 -9.41 -20.45
N THR A 140 0.99 -8.85 -19.36
CA THR A 140 0.38 -7.75 -18.63
C THR A 140 1.38 -6.63 -18.41
N TYR A 141 1.03 -5.44 -18.88
CA TYR A 141 1.78 -4.21 -18.63
C TYR A 141 1.35 -3.66 -17.28
N LEU A 142 2.30 -3.55 -16.34
CA LEU A 142 2.01 -3.05 -15.00
C LEU A 142 1.88 -1.53 -15.04
N PRO A 143 0.73 -0.95 -14.67
CA PRO A 143 0.60 0.48 -14.52
C PRO A 143 1.61 1.04 -13.53
N HIS A 144 2.09 2.24 -13.78
CA HIS A 144 2.93 2.95 -12.84
C HIS A 144 2.63 4.45 -12.88
N PHE A 145 2.55 5.06 -11.69
CA PHE A 145 2.29 6.49 -11.54
C PHE A 145 3.56 7.24 -11.15
N ASN A 146 3.96 8.18 -11.99
CA ASN A 146 5.12 9.04 -11.71
C ASN A 146 4.70 10.27 -10.90
N LYS A 147 4.97 10.22 -9.60
CA LYS A 147 4.61 11.30 -8.67
C LYS A 147 5.31 12.64 -8.98
N SER A 148 6.42 12.64 -9.72
CA SER A 148 7.16 13.88 -10.07
C SER A 148 6.49 14.69 -11.17
N ILE A 149 5.83 14.02 -12.13
CA ILE A 149 5.04 14.66 -13.19
C ILE A 149 3.55 14.69 -12.86
N ASP A 150 3.16 14.07 -11.73
CA ASP A 150 1.78 13.92 -11.27
C ASP A 150 0.85 13.24 -12.28
N ASP A 151 1.38 12.23 -13.00
CA ASP A 151 0.63 11.50 -14.02
C ASP A 151 1.16 10.07 -14.21
N ARG A 152 0.41 9.24 -14.97
CA ARG A 152 0.82 7.89 -15.35
C ARG A 152 1.97 7.92 -16.34
N ILE A 153 2.87 6.94 -16.26
CA ILE A 153 3.87 6.72 -17.32
C ILE A 153 3.21 6.09 -18.56
N SER A 154 3.94 6.17 -19.68
CA SER A 154 3.53 5.50 -20.92
C SER A 154 3.55 3.98 -20.75
N ILE A 155 2.64 3.26 -21.42
CA ILE A 155 2.65 1.79 -21.50
C ILE A 155 3.98 1.26 -22.04
N SER A 156 4.64 1.97 -22.96
CA SER A 156 5.95 1.58 -23.47
C SER A 156 7.06 1.51 -22.42
N ASP A 157 6.90 2.24 -21.32
CA ASP A 157 7.86 2.32 -20.21
C ASP A 157 7.47 1.41 -19.03
N SER A 158 6.34 0.71 -19.15
CA SER A 158 5.81 -0.17 -18.11
C SER A 158 6.58 -1.49 -18.04
N THR A 159 6.69 -2.01 -16.82
CA THR A 159 7.17 -3.39 -16.62
C THR A 159 6.16 -4.39 -17.18
N VAL A 160 6.65 -5.40 -17.89
CA VAL A 160 5.81 -6.46 -18.48
C VAL A 160 5.98 -7.74 -17.68
N MET A 161 4.85 -8.31 -17.25
CA MET A 161 4.78 -9.63 -16.62
C MET A 161 4.04 -10.59 -17.53
N LYS A 162 4.45 -11.86 -17.55
CA LYS A 162 3.73 -12.92 -18.25
C LYS A 162 4.02 -14.29 -17.66
N GLY A 163 3.11 -15.23 -17.92
CA GLY A 163 3.18 -16.57 -17.36
C GLY A 163 2.54 -16.65 -16.00
N HIS A 164 2.61 -17.79 -15.37
CA HIS A 164 1.96 -18.05 -14.09
C HIS A 164 2.59 -17.25 -12.96
N ILE A 165 1.78 -16.45 -12.28
CA ILE A 165 2.17 -15.68 -11.10
C ILE A 165 1.71 -16.47 -9.86
N GLY A 166 2.63 -16.84 -8.99
CA GLY A 166 2.29 -17.55 -7.74
C GLY A 166 1.70 -16.63 -6.69
N LEU A 167 2.25 -15.40 -6.57
CA LEU A 167 1.84 -14.43 -5.56
C LEU A 167 1.67 -13.04 -6.16
N ILE A 168 0.50 -12.44 -5.94
CA ILE A 168 0.24 -11.02 -6.16
C ILE A 168 0.09 -10.38 -4.77
N VAL A 169 0.85 -9.33 -4.49
CA VAL A 169 0.67 -8.49 -3.31
C VAL A 169 0.20 -7.13 -3.77
N ILE A 170 -0.96 -6.68 -3.31
CA ILE A 170 -1.45 -5.33 -3.57
C ILE A 170 -1.53 -4.54 -2.28
N GLU A 171 -0.92 -3.36 -2.23
CA GLU A 171 -0.90 -2.53 -1.04
C GLU A 171 -1.55 -1.17 -1.28
N GLY A 172 -2.12 -0.61 -0.22
CA GLY A 172 -2.68 0.73 -0.25
C GLY A 172 -3.06 1.21 1.14
N TRP A 173 -3.07 2.53 1.33
CA TRP A 173 -3.39 3.11 2.64
C TRP A 173 -4.86 2.88 3.04
N CYS A 174 -5.77 2.83 2.07
CA CYS A 174 -7.19 2.51 2.25
C CYS A 174 -7.56 1.13 1.74
N PHE A 175 -6.58 0.26 1.42
CA PHE A 175 -6.87 -1.05 0.87
C PHE A 175 -7.66 -1.88 1.87
N GLY A 176 -8.78 -2.45 1.42
CA GLY A 176 -9.68 -3.20 2.28
C GLY A 176 -10.54 -2.35 3.24
N ALA A 177 -10.53 -1.03 3.17
CA ALA A 177 -11.37 -0.17 4.00
C ALA A 177 -12.87 -0.36 3.66
N GLU A 178 -13.72 -0.29 4.67
CA GLU A 178 -15.17 -0.20 4.51
C GLU A 178 -15.63 1.26 4.54
N PRO A 179 -16.76 1.61 3.87
CA PRO A 179 -17.31 2.95 3.97
C PRO A 179 -17.82 3.22 5.39
N VAL A 180 -17.70 4.47 5.84
CA VAL A 180 -18.30 4.89 7.11
C VAL A 180 -19.82 5.03 6.98
N SER A 181 -20.53 5.00 8.11
CA SER A 181 -21.98 5.17 8.11
C SER A 181 -22.40 6.59 7.65
N GLN A 182 -23.61 6.73 7.13
CA GLN A 182 -24.13 8.04 6.72
C GLN A 182 -24.20 9.04 7.90
N SER A 183 -24.45 8.56 9.13
CA SER A 183 -24.43 9.40 10.32
C SER A 183 -23.04 9.98 10.61
N ASP A 184 -21.98 9.21 10.35
CA ASP A 184 -20.60 9.66 10.60
C ASP A 184 -20.13 10.70 9.57
N LEU A 185 -20.82 10.82 8.43
CA LEU A 185 -20.54 11.83 7.41
C LEU A 185 -21.19 13.19 7.70
N LEU A 186 -22.12 13.28 8.68
CA LEU A 186 -22.82 14.53 8.96
C LEU A 186 -21.88 15.61 9.51
N GLU A 187 -20.89 15.21 10.29
CA GLU A 187 -19.94 16.13 10.90
C GLU A 187 -18.55 16.00 10.23
N ALA A 188 -17.88 17.14 10.12
CA ALA A 188 -16.50 17.20 9.67
C ALA A 188 -15.58 16.53 10.70
N SER A 189 -14.63 15.69 10.25
CA SER A 189 -13.71 14.98 11.13
C SER A 189 -12.43 15.76 11.44
N ASN A 190 -12.13 16.80 10.67
CA ASN A 190 -10.91 17.60 10.81
C ASN A 190 -11.05 19.00 10.19
N ASP A 191 -10.01 19.81 10.36
CA ASP A 191 -9.96 21.18 9.86
C ASP A 191 -10.09 21.29 8.34
N LEU A 192 -9.56 20.31 7.59
CA LEU A 192 -9.69 20.29 6.13
C LEU A 192 -11.16 20.17 5.72
N GLU A 193 -11.90 19.23 6.29
CA GLU A 193 -13.33 19.07 6.02
C GLU A 193 -14.13 20.28 6.49
N GLN A 194 -13.81 20.86 7.67
CA GLN A 194 -14.48 22.03 8.18
C GLN A 194 -14.32 23.26 7.28
N GLN A 195 -13.11 23.46 6.72
CA GLN A 195 -12.79 24.65 5.95
C GLN A 195 -13.14 24.54 4.47
N TYR A 196 -12.98 23.35 3.90
CA TYR A 196 -13.04 23.14 2.45
C TYR A 196 -14.16 22.22 2.00
N ASP A 197 -14.83 21.51 2.89
CA ASP A 197 -15.95 20.59 2.59
C ASP A 197 -17.13 20.82 3.53
N THR A 198 -17.55 22.08 3.69
CA THR A 198 -18.62 22.50 4.61
C THR A 198 -19.95 21.80 4.32
N ASP A 199 -20.24 21.56 3.05
CA ASP A 199 -21.48 20.93 2.57
C ASP A 199 -21.39 19.39 2.55
N GLY A 200 -20.22 18.82 2.84
CA GLY A 200 -20.00 17.37 2.89
C GLY A 200 -19.97 16.67 1.54
N ILE A 201 -19.88 17.42 0.44
CA ILE A 201 -19.92 16.86 -0.93
C ILE A 201 -18.70 15.99 -1.18
N TRP A 202 -17.50 16.44 -0.77
CA TRP A 202 -16.28 15.71 -0.99
C TRP A 202 -16.23 14.40 -0.18
N ARG A 203 -16.49 14.47 1.14
CA ARG A 203 -16.46 13.28 1.99
C ARG A 203 -17.54 12.27 1.62
N GLN A 204 -18.71 12.75 1.18
CA GLN A 204 -19.78 11.89 0.67
C GLN A 204 -19.36 11.18 -0.62
N TYR A 205 -18.74 11.91 -1.56
CA TYR A 205 -18.23 11.33 -2.81
C TYR A 205 -17.15 10.26 -2.54
N VAL A 206 -16.17 10.58 -1.69
CA VAL A 206 -15.09 9.65 -1.31
C VAL A 206 -15.66 8.38 -0.67
N ASN A 207 -16.64 8.53 0.24
CA ASN A 207 -17.28 7.40 0.90
C ASN A 207 -18.11 6.54 -0.07
N ASN A 208 -18.84 7.17 -0.98
CA ASN A 208 -19.61 6.45 -2.00
C ASN A 208 -18.69 5.69 -2.97
N ALA A 209 -17.59 6.32 -3.40
CA ALA A 209 -16.58 5.65 -4.22
C ALA A 209 -16.02 4.43 -3.49
N LEU A 210 -15.64 4.58 -2.21
CA LEU A 210 -15.13 3.50 -1.38
C LEU A 210 -16.14 2.34 -1.26
N GLY A 211 -17.42 2.64 -1.08
CA GLY A 211 -18.51 1.65 -1.00
C GLY A 211 -18.90 1.02 -2.32
N GLY A 212 -18.40 1.53 -3.45
CA GLY A 212 -18.64 1.04 -4.81
C GLY A 212 -17.55 0.12 -5.34
N ASP A 213 -16.90 0.54 -6.43
CA ASP A 213 -15.93 -0.28 -7.19
C ASP A 213 -14.73 -0.76 -6.34
N TYR A 214 -14.34 0.01 -5.30
CA TYR A 214 -13.27 -0.41 -4.40
C TYR A 214 -13.58 -1.71 -3.67
N GLN A 215 -14.84 -1.96 -3.29
CA GLN A 215 -15.22 -3.22 -2.65
C GLN A 215 -15.07 -4.40 -3.60
N ALA A 216 -15.32 -4.21 -4.91
CA ALA A 216 -15.08 -5.24 -5.91
C ALA A 216 -13.58 -5.59 -6.02
N LEU A 217 -12.69 -4.58 -6.01
CA LEU A 217 -11.24 -4.80 -5.97
C LEU A 217 -10.81 -5.50 -4.68
N PHE A 218 -11.30 -5.05 -3.52
CA PHE A 218 -10.91 -5.60 -2.22
C PHE A 218 -11.39 -7.03 -2.02
N SER A 219 -12.50 -7.42 -2.64
CA SER A 219 -13.01 -8.80 -2.60
C SER A 219 -12.16 -9.81 -3.38
N MET A 220 -11.19 -9.34 -4.19
CA MET A 220 -10.29 -10.22 -4.95
C MET A 220 -9.18 -10.84 -4.11
N VAL A 221 -8.92 -10.33 -2.89
CA VAL A 221 -7.82 -10.82 -2.06
C VAL A 221 -8.20 -12.06 -1.27
N ASP A 222 -7.27 -13.00 -1.21
CA ASP A 222 -7.41 -14.22 -0.39
C ASP A 222 -7.11 -13.94 1.09
N ARG A 223 -6.25 -12.97 1.37
CA ARG A 223 -5.85 -12.57 2.73
C ARG A 223 -5.67 -11.06 2.82
N LEU A 224 -6.21 -10.50 3.89
CA LEU A 224 -6.04 -9.09 4.25
C LEU A 224 -5.03 -8.97 5.41
N VAL A 225 -3.95 -8.26 5.15
CA VAL A 225 -2.91 -7.92 6.14
C VAL A 225 -3.08 -6.45 6.54
N MET A 226 -3.08 -6.17 7.84
CA MET A 226 -3.14 -4.80 8.36
C MET A 226 -1.87 -4.46 9.15
N LEU A 227 -1.20 -3.36 8.77
CA LEU A 227 -0.18 -2.68 9.56
C LEU A 227 -0.84 -1.52 10.32
N ALA A 228 -1.33 -1.80 11.52
CA ALA A 228 -2.09 -0.84 12.31
C ALA A 228 -1.17 0.14 13.06
N ALA A 229 -1.23 1.43 12.72
CA ALA A 229 -0.58 2.49 13.49
C ALA A 229 -1.18 2.59 14.91
N PRO A 230 -0.44 3.12 15.89
CA PRO A 230 -0.96 3.31 17.25
C PRO A 230 -2.13 4.29 17.30
N SER A 231 -2.06 5.36 16.50
CA SER A 231 -3.07 6.42 16.37
C SER A 231 -2.84 7.16 15.06
N PHE A 232 -3.76 8.07 14.70
CA PHE A 232 -3.57 8.96 13.57
C PHE A 232 -2.43 9.97 13.78
N ASP A 233 -2.17 10.40 15.03
CA ASP A 233 -1.03 11.28 15.32
C ASP A 233 0.30 10.70 14.87
N SER A 234 0.46 9.37 14.98
CA SER A 234 1.66 8.70 14.48
C SER A 234 1.82 8.83 12.96
N VAL A 235 0.73 9.01 12.21
CA VAL A 235 0.78 9.23 10.75
C VAL A 235 1.41 10.58 10.44
N PHE A 236 1.06 11.61 11.22
CA PHE A 236 1.68 12.93 11.11
C PHE A 236 3.19 12.85 11.36
N ASP A 237 3.60 12.25 12.49
CA ASP A 237 5.01 12.10 12.86
C ASP A 237 5.79 11.33 11.78
N TRP A 238 5.21 10.24 11.28
CA TRP A 238 5.84 9.43 10.23
C TRP A 238 5.95 10.18 8.91
N ARG A 239 4.97 11.00 8.58
CA ARG A 239 5.03 11.83 7.38
C ARG A 239 6.06 12.95 7.52
N LEU A 240 6.13 13.58 8.69
CA LEU A 240 7.14 14.59 8.99
C LEU A 240 8.58 14.02 8.87
N ASP A 241 8.82 12.82 9.45
CA ASP A 241 10.09 12.10 9.27
C ASP A 241 10.46 11.88 7.79
N GLN A 242 9.48 11.52 6.96
CA GLN A 242 9.70 11.32 5.53
C GLN A 242 10.10 12.62 4.82
N GLU A 243 9.44 13.72 5.13
CA GLU A 243 9.77 15.04 4.56
C GLU A 243 11.16 15.54 5.02
N GLN A 244 11.52 15.31 6.29
CA GLN A 244 12.83 15.65 6.80
C GLN A 244 13.94 14.88 6.10
N LYS A 245 13.78 13.55 5.93
CA LYS A 245 14.73 12.71 5.19
C LYS A 245 14.86 13.12 3.73
N LEU A 246 13.74 13.48 3.10
CA LEU A 246 13.73 14.00 1.73
C LEU A 246 14.51 15.32 1.65
N ALA A 247 14.28 16.25 2.59
CA ALA A 247 15.00 17.51 2.67
C ALA A 247 16.51 17.32 2.86
N GLU A 248 16.92 16.37 3.71
CA GLU A 248 18.32 16.02 3.92
C GLU A 248 18.96 15.42 2.65
N SER A 249 18.25 14.51 1.98
CA SER A 249 18.75 13.90 0.73
C SER A 249 18.95 14.95 -0.37
N ILE A 250 18.01 15.90 -0.50
CA ILE A 250 18.13 17.03 -1.45
C ILE A 250 19.35 17.91 -1.12
N ARG A 251 19.61 18.18 0.16
CA ARG A 251 20.77 18.97 0.60
C ARG A 251 22.09 18.25 0.32
N MET A 252 22.15 16.92 0.47
CA MET A 252 23.36 16.13 0.21
C MET A 252 23.65 15.96 -1.29
N MET A 253 22.66 16.02 -2.14
CA MET A 253 22.83 16.09 -3.58
C MET A 253 23.22 17.53 -3.97
N GLU A 254 24.51 17.87 -3.85
CA GLU A 254 25.11 19.22 -4.07
C GLU A 254 24.84 19.86 -5.46
N LYS A 255 24.07 19.22 -6.30
CA LYS A 255 23.57 19.78 -7.56
C LYS A 255 22.06 19.76 -7.51
N GLY A 256 21.50 20.91 -7.15
CA GLY A 256 20.08 21.10 -7.03
C GLY A 256 19.28 20.40 -8.14
N VAL A 257 18.51 19.40 -7.75
CA VAL A 257 17.30 19.07 -8.47
C VAL A 257 16.39 20.28 -8.26
N LEU A 258 16.51 21.26 -9.16
CA LEU A 258 15.67 22.43 -9.21
C LEU A 258 14.21 21.95 -9.23
N GLY A 259 13.49 22.13 -8.11
CA GLY A 259 12.06 21.92 -8.05
C GLY A 259 11.54 20.93 -6.99
N ALA A 260 12.36 20.17 -6.28
CA ALA A 260 11.85 19.34 -5.19
C ALA A 260 11.49 20.22 -3.98
N LYS A 261 10.19 20.50 -3.84
CA LYS A 261 9.64 21.27 -2.73
C LYS A 261 9.25 20.31 -1.61
N THR A 262 9.80 20.51 -0.42
CA THR A 262 9.39 19.81 0.81
C THR A 262 8.23 20.55 1.48
N MET A 263 7.35 19.80 2.14
CA MET A 263 6.22 20.37 2.87
C MET A 263 6.65 20.79 4.28
N ASN A 264 6.14 21.95 4.73
CA ASN A 264 6.20 22.34 6.13
C ASN A 264 5.10 21.65 6.96
N GLU A 265 5.12 21.78 8.29
CA GLU A 265 4.15 21.11 9.19
C GLU A 265 2.69 21.43 8.87
N LYS A 266 2.36 22.68 8.51
CA LYS A 266 0.99 23.05 8.12
C LYS A 266 0.56 22.40 6.81
N GLU A 267 1.47 22.36 5.83
CA GLU A 267 1.24 21.70 4.55
C GLU A 267 1.09 20.19 4.75
N ILE A 268 1.89 19.58 5.66
CA ILE A 268 1.75 18.17 6.04
C ILE A 268 0.39 17.93 6.70
N SER A 269 0.00 18.75 7.69
CA SER A 269 -1.28 18.63 8.38
C SER A 269 -2.45 18.73 7.38
N HIS A 270 -2.41 19.70 6.48
CA HIS A 270 -3.41 19.83 5.42
C HIS A 270 -3.42 18.59 4.50
N PHE A 271 -2.26 18.11 4.08
CA PHE A 271 -2.14 16.94 3.23
C PHE A 271 -2.71 15.68 3.88
N ILE A 272 -2.33 15.36 5.13
CA ILE A 272 -2.82 14.16 5.82
C ILE A 272 -4.29 14.25 6.20
N GLY A 273 -4.85 15.47 6.32
CA GLY A 273 -6.27 15.67 6.57
C GLY A 273 -7.19 15.01 5.53
N HIS A 274 -6.71 14.86 4.28
CA HIS A 274 -7.44 14.13 3.24
C HIS A 274 -7.62 12.63 3.58
N PHE A 275 -6.75 12.07 4.40
CA PHE A 275 -6.70 10.63 4.69
C PHE A 275 -7.25 10.29 6.08
N GLN A 276 -7.43 11.29 6.94
CA GLN A 276 -7.69 11.10 8.36
C GLN A 276 -8.94 10.27 8.63
N ARG A 277 -10.09 10.66 8.11
CA ARG A 277 -11.38 9.98 8.35
C ARG A 277 -11.30 8.47 8.07
N ILE A 278 -10.82 8.10 6.90
CA ILE A 278 -10.73 6.69 6.50
C ILE A 278 -9.65 5.96 7.29
N THR A 279 -8.51 6.61 7.60
CA THR A 279 -7.46 6.00 8.41
C THR A 279 -7.95 5.69 9.82
N GLU A 280 -8.62 6.65 10.48
CA GLU A 280 -9.19 6.45 11.81
C GLU A 280 -10.26 5.35 11.80
N HIS A 281 -11.12 5.34 10.77
CA HIS A 281 -12.12 4.29 10.59
C HIS A 281 -11.46 2.91 10.42
N CYS A 282 -10.44 2.78 9.57
CA CYS A 282 -9.67 1.53 9.42
C CYS A 282 -9.04 1.08 10.75
N LEU A 283 -8.46 2.00 11.52
CA LEU A 283 -7.86 1.66 12.82
C LEU A 283 -8.88 1.14 13.82
N LEU A 284 -10.14 1.56 13.70
CA LEU A 284 -11.24 1.14 14.58
C LEU A 284 -11.83 -0.21 14.16
N GLU A 285 -12.19 -0.38 12.86
CA GLU A 285 -13.01 -1.51 12.41
C GLU A 285 -12.19 -2.68 11.85
N MET A 286 -11.12 -2.42 11.09
CA MET A 286 -10.37 -3.44 10.37
C MET A 286 -9.62 -4.44 11.27
N PRO A 287 -9.15 -4.10 12.48
CA PRO A 287 -8.54 -5.07 13.39
C PRO A 287 -9.38 -6.30 13.69
N ALA A 288 -10.70 -6.19 13.59
CA ALA A 288 -11.63 -7.31 13.86
C ALA A 288 -11.78 -8.28 12.67
N ARG A 289 -11.36 -7.89 11.45
CA ARG A 289 -11.56 -8.66 10.22
C ARG A 289 -10.30 -8.90 9.39
N ALA A 290 -9.18 -8.23 9.70
CA ALA A 290 -7.91 -8.49 9.04
C ALA A 290 -7.42 -9.91 9.39
N ASP A 291 -7.08 -10.71 8.37
CA ASP A 291 -6.56 -12.08 8.57
C ASP A 291 -5.24 -12.04 9.34
N HIS A 292 -4.39 -11.07 9.06
CA HIS A 292 -3.13 -10.83 9.78
C HIS A 292 -3.06 -9.38 10.26
N LEU A 293 -3.08 -9.19 11.56
CA LEU A 293 -3.00 -7.88 12.21
C LEU A 293 -1.64 -7.68 12.87
N TYR A 294 -0.85 -6.73 12.38
CA TYR A 294 0.39 -6.26 12.99
C TYR A 294 0.16 -4.88 13.60
N LYS A 295 0.09 -4.80 14.93
CA LYS A 295 0.01 -3.51 15.63
C LYS A 295 1.42 -2.94 15.77
N LEU A 296 1.60 -1.70 15.33
CA LEU A 296 2.89 -1.03 15.35
C LEU A 296 3.05 -0.15 16.60
N ASN A 297 4.29 0.09 16.98
CA ASN A 297 4.68 1.17 17.88
C ASN A 297 4.89 2.47 17.10
N SER A 298 5.00 3.61 17.80
CA SER A 298 5.29 4.91 17.17
C SER A 298 6.61 4.93 16.37
N ASN A 299 7.59 4.09 16.73
CA ASN A 299 8.83 3.89 15.99
C ASN A 299 8.72 2.85 14.85
N ARG A 300 7.52 2.43 14.47
CA ARG A 300 7.19 1.44 13.41
C ARG A 300 7.62 0.00 13.72
N SER A 301 8.20 -0.28 14.89
CA SER A 301 8.44 -1.68 15.28
C SER A 301 7.11 -2.40 15.55
N ILE A 302 7.08 -3.70 15.28
CA ILE A 302 5.88 -4.52 15.53
C ILE A 302 5.75 -4.74 17.03
N ARG A 303 4.61 -4.30 17.60
CA ARG A 303 4.27 -4.48 19.01
C ARG A 303 3.62 -5.83 19.28
N THR A 304 2.64 -6.17 18.47
CA THR A 304 1.90 -7.44 18.57
C THR A 304 1.50 -7.92 17.17
N TYR A 305 1.38 -9.23 17.07
CA TYR A 305 0.83 -9.90 15.90
C TYR A 305 -0.33 -10.80 16.30
N ASN A 306 -1.42 -10.71 15.59
CA ASN A 306 -2.59 -11.58 15.71
C ASN A 306 -2.97 -12.10 14.32
N ALA A 307 -3.21 -13.39 14.19
CA ALA A 307 -3.85 -13.98 13.02
C ALA A 307 -5.26 -14.44 13.41
N LEU A 308 -6.26 -14.14 12.58
CA LEU A 308 -7.58 -14.73 12.75
C LEU A 308 -7.50 -16.22 12.42
N SER A 309 -7.88 -17.06 13.38
CA SER A 309 -7.95 -18.51 13.20
C SER A 309 -9.17 -18.81 12.33
N GLY A 310 -8.95 -19.26 11.07
CA GLY A 310 -9.97 -19.97 10.33
C GLY A 310 -10.93 -19.12 9.49
N ARG A 311 -10.46 -18.65 8.32
CA ARG A 311 -11.27 -18.71 7.11
C ARG A 311 -10.69 -19.88 6.30
N GLY A 312 -11.26 -21.09 6.53
CA GLY A 312 -11.00 -22.28 5.74
C GLY A 312 -11.90 -22.31 4.52
#